data_9f32cd84c8b84ac4a878acb45d07996f
#
_entry.id   9f32cd84c8b84ac4a878acb45d07996f
#
_cell.length_a   1.000
_cell.length_b   1.000
_cell.length_c   1.000
_cell.angle_alpha   90.00
_cell.angle_beta   90.00
_cell.angle_gamma   90.00
#
_symmetry.space_group_name_H-M   'P 1'
#
loop_
_entity.id
_entity.type
_entity.pdbx_description
1 polymer ?
#
loop_
_entity_poly.entity_id
_entity_poly.type
_entity_poly.pdbx_seq_one_letter_code
_entity_poly.pdbx_strand_id
1 'polypeptide(L)'
;MTKIVETYLLDGNNASDIPLPHDCEIKDIREDDDYLIIDFEDDISYHDAIRAVHPDAQTLTVRFHLEYGGLNGVKAYGGLQGIYQHRRSKKHGNGFMLVKSLKKLRKLMKECCFPATYLYHYVAYHQVIVELCVNDSTLLMLWADSVEFEWTLKEPDEKDQIDTVS
;
A
#
# COMPACT_ATOMS: atom_id res chain seq x y z
N MET A 1 21.37 5.25 7.89
CA MET A 1 20.22 4.53 7.30
C MET A 1 20.31 4.59 5.78
N THR A 2 20.23 3.45 5.14
CA THR A 2 20.26 3.34 3.67
C THR A 2 18.85 3.33 3.12
N LYS A 3 18.59 4.11 2.08
CA LYS A 3 17.32 4.18 1.38
C LYS A 3 17.44 3.46 0.04
N ILE A 4 16.52 2.56 -0.24
CA ILE A 4 16.41 1.86 -1.53
C ILE A 4 15.00 1.99 -2.09
N VAL A 5 14.89 2.04 -3.42
CA VAL A 5 13.61 2.07 -4.13
C VAL A 5 13.59 0.95 -5.15
N GLU A 6 12.54 0.15 -5.10
CA GLU A 6 12.27 -0.94 -6.03
C GLU A 6 11.01 -0.63 -6.81
N THR A 7 11.05 -0.76 -8.12
CA THR A 7 9.92 -0.45 -9.01
C THR A 7 9.46 -1.72 -9.72
N TYR A 8 8.16 -1.96 -9.70
CA TYR A 8 7.51 -3.10 -10.36
C TYR A 8 6.48 -2.58 -11.37
N LEU A 9 6.56 -3.07 -12.61
CA LEU A 9 5.51 -2.82 -13.60
C LEU A 9 4.25 -3.64 -13.25
N LEU A 10 3.09 -3.04 -13.44
CA LEU A 10 1.81 -3.68 -13.20
C LEU A 10 1.26 -4.24 -14.50
N ASP A 11 1.84 -5.34 -14.96
CA ASP A 11 1.47 -6.00 -16.23
C ASP A 11 0.65 -7.29 -16.04
N GLY A 12 0.43 -7.68 -14.78
CA GLY A 12 -0.33 -8.88 -14.41
C GLY A 12 0.48 -10.17 -14.41
N ASN A 13 1.73 -10.17 -14.91
CA ASN A 13 2.57 -11.37 -15.00
C ASN A 13 3.53 -11.53 -13.82
N ASN A 14 3.81 -10.46 -13.11
CA ASN A 14 4.79 -10.38 -12.03
C ASN A 14 4.18 -10.18 -10.63
N ALA A 15 2.90 -10.46 -10.48
CA ALA A 15 2.18 -10.22 -9.21
C ALA A 15 2.85 -10.91 -8.01
N SER A 16 3.43 -12.10 -8.21
CA SER A 16 4.16 -12.84 -7.17
C SER A 16 5.50 -12.22 -6.77
N ASP A 17 6.07 -11.35 -7.61
CA ASP A 17 7.36 -10.69 -7.36
C ASP A 17 7.19 -9.39 -6.56
N ILE A 18 5.96 -8.85 -6.53
CA ILE A 18 5.64 -7.62 -5.82
C ILE A 18 5.55 -7.91 -4.32
N PRO A 19 6.35 -7.23 -3.47
CA PRO A 19 6.29 -7.44 -2.03
C PRO A 19 4.89 -7.16 -1.47
N LEU A 20 4.45 -7.97 -0.52
CA LEU A 20 3.15 -7.82 0.14
C LEU A 20 3.34 -7.43 1.61
N PRO A 21 3.10 -6.18 2.00
CA PRO A 21 3.22 -5.72 3.38
C PRO A 21 2.00 -6.13 4.22
N HIS A 22 1.73 -7.43 4.25
CA HIS A 22 0.59 -8.01 4.95
C HIS A 22 0.65 -7.71 6.46
N ASP A 23 -0.46 -7.26 7.02
CA ASP A 23 -0.64 -6.87 8.42
C ASP A 23 0.19 -5.65 8.88
N CYS A 24 0.95 -5.00 8.00
CA CYS A 24 1.62 -3.76 8.35
C CYS A 24 0.59 -2.64 8.59
N GLU A 25 0.79 -1.88 9.68
CA GLU A 25 -0.08 -0.75 10.01
C GLU A 25 0.14 0.40 9.03
N ILE A 26 -0.96 1.01 8.59
CA ILE A 26 -0.96 2.16 7.69
C ILE A 26 -1.00 3.43 8.53
N LYS A 27 0.03 4.25 8.37
CA LYS A 27 0.15 5.55 9.04
C LYS A 27 -0.60 6.65 8.29
N ASP A 28 -0.48 6.68 6.98
CA ASP A 28 -1.19 7.63 6.11
C ASP A 28 -1.43 7.05 4.72
N ILE A 29 -2.46 7.57 4.06
CA ILE A 29 -2.78 7.30 2.66
C ILE A 29 -3.21 8.59 2.00
N ARG A 30 -2.57 8.94 0.86
CA ARG A 30 -2.84 10.21 0.17
C ARG A 30 -2.57 10.11 -1.32
N GLU A 31 -3.13 11.03 -2.06
CA GLU A 31 -2.72 11.31 -3.43
C GLU A 31 -1.75 12.50 -3.45
N ASP A 32 -0.68 12.37 -4.22
CA ASP A 32 0.29 13.42 -4.48
C ASP A 32 0.75 13.33 -5.94
N ASP A 33 0.47 14.36 -6.71
CA ASP A 33 0.61 14.36 -8.16
C ASP A 33 -0.14 13.17 -8.79
N ASP A 34 0.58 12.31 -9.52
CA ASP A 34 0.03 11.10 -10.14
C ASP A 34 0.30 9.84 -9.30
N TYR A 35 0.50 9.97 -7.99
CA TYR A 35 0.74 8.84 -7.10
C TYR A 35 -0.35 8.69 -6.04
N LEU A 36 -0.76 7.44 -5.79
CA LEU A 36 -1.38 7.06 -4.53
C LEU A 36 -0.27 6.55 -3.61
N ILE A 37 -0.09 7.21 -2.48
CA ILE A 37 1.00 6.95 -1.54
C ILE A 37 0.42 6.36 -0.26
N ILE A 38 1.02 5.26 0.20
CA ILE A 38 0.72 4.60 1.46
C ILE A 38 1.98 4.58 2.29
N ASP A 39 1.97 5.32 3.41
CA ASP A 39 3.04 5.29 4.41
C ASP A 39 2.67 4.31 5.51
N PHE A 40 3.61 3.47 5.88
CA PHE A 40 3.44 2.50 6.95
C PHE A 40 4.00 3.00 8.27
N GLU A 41 3.82 2.22 9.32
CA GLU A 41 4.31 2.47 10.67
C GLU A 41 5.83 2.72 10.72
N ASP A 42 6.29 3.30 11.82
CA ASP A 42 7.69 3.74 11.96
C ASP A 42 8.69 2.59 12.11
N ASP A 43 8.23 1.39 12.43
CA ASP A 43 9.05 0.18 12.48
C ASP A 43 8.26 -1.03 11.98
N ILE A 44 8.61 -1.50 10.78
CA ILE A 44 8.00 -2.69 10.15
C ILE A 44 8.87 -3.94 10.31
N SER A 45 9.99 -3.85 11.01
CA SER A 45 11.01 -4.92 11.07
C SER A 45 10.54 -6.20 11.75
N TYR A 46 9.45 -6.15 12.50
CA TYR A 46 8.91 -7.32 13.20
C TYR A 46 7.94 -8.17 12.37
N HIS A 47 7.48 -7.68 11.21
CA HIS A 47 6.59 -8.42 10.33
C HIS A 47 7.35 -9.50 9.53
N ASP A 48 6.90 -10.74 9.60
CA ASP A 48 7.54 -11.86 8.90
C ASP A 48 7.53 -11.67 7.37
N ALA A 49 6.45 -11.14 6.82
CA ALA A 49 6.33 -10.85 5.39
C ALA A 49 7.39 -9.85 4.91
N ILE A 50 7.75 -8.87 5.75
CA ILE A 50 8.79 -7.88 5.46
C ILE A 50 10.17 -8.50 5.58
N ARG A 51 10.44 -9.24 6.66
CA ARG A 51 11.73 -9.89 6.88
C ARG A 51 12.09 -10.89 5.79
N ALA A 52 11.10 -11.49 5.16
CA ALA A 52 11.30 -12.39 4.02
C ALA A 52 11.85 -11.68 2.78
N VAL A 53 11.58 -10.38 2.62
CA VAL A 53 12.03 -9.57 1.48
C VAL A 53 13.30 -8.79 1.84
N HIS A 54 13.23 -8.03 2.91
CA HIS A 54 14.32 -7.19 3.42
C HIS A 54 14.47 -7.39 4.94
N PRO A 55 15.37 -8.26 5.39
CA PRO A 55 15.56 -8.53 6.83
C PRO A 55 15.90 -7.30 7.67
N ASP A 56 16.56 -6.32 7.04
CA ASP A 56 17.01 -5.08 7.70
C ASP A 56 16.04 -3.90 7.47
N ALA A 57 14.87 -4.13 6.87
CA ALA A 57 13.91 -3.07 6.64
C ALA A 57 13.40 -2.48 7.94
N GLN A 58 13.36 -1.16 8.02
CA GLN A 58 12.80 -0.42 9.15
C GLN A 58 11.52 0.31 8.79
N THR A 59 11.49 1.01 7.67
CA THR A 59 10.31 1.72 7.20
C THR A 59 9.97 1.36 5.76
N LEU A 60 8.72 1.55 5.38
CA LEU A 60 8.23 1.35 4.03
C LEU A 60 7.27 2.46 3.64
N THR A 61 7.43 2.95 2.41
CA THR A 61 6.42 3.73 1.69
C THR A 61 6.15 3.04 0.36
N VAL A 62 4.87 2.84 0.04
CA VAL A 62 4.41 2.28 -1.24
C VAL A 62 3.76 3.37 -2.06
N ARG A 63 4.16 3.50 -3.35
CA ARG A 63 3.62 4.48 -4.29
C ARG A 63 3.10 3.78 -5.53
N PHE A 64 1.81 3.86 -5.77
CA PHE A 64 1.22 3.44 -7.04
C PHE A 64 1.21 4.62 -8.01
N HIS A 65 1.90 4.49 -9.14
CA HIS A 65 1.85 5.48 -10.21
C HIS A 65 0.52 5.35 -10.96
N LEU A 66 -0.36 6.33 -10.74
CA LEU A 66 -1.71 6.32 -11.28
C LEU A 66 -1.69 6.62 -12.77
N GLU A 67 -2.41 5.82 -13.53
CA GLU A 67 -2.56 5.97 -14.96
C GLU A 67 -3.90 6.62 -15.29
N TYR A 68 -3.87 7.59 -16.18
CA TYR A 68 -5.04 8.32 -16.62
C TYR A 68 -5.15 8.26 -18.13
N GLY A 69 -6.37 8.08 -18.63
CA GLY A 69 -6.72 8.20 -20.03
C GLY A 69 -7.58 9.43 -20.28
N GLY A 70 -7.53 9.94 -21.49
CA GLY A 70 -8.30 11.09 -21.95
C GLY A 70 -7.75 11.68 -23.24
N LEU A 71 -8.41 12.73 -23.72
CA LEU A 71 -8.02 13.45 -24.92
C LEU A 71 -7.56 14.86 -24.58
N ASN A 72 -6.56 15.37 -25.32
CA ASN A 72 -6.08 16.75 -25.21
C ASN A 72 -5.60 17.15 -23.80
N GLY A 73 -4.94 16.23 -23.07
CA GLY A 73 -4.44 16.49 -21.72
C GLY A 73 -5.50 16.51 -20.62
N VAL A 74 -6.75 16.23 -20.96
CA VAL A 74 -7.84 16.11 -19.98
C VAL A 74 -7.87 14.69 -19.45
N LYS A 75 -7.73 14.54 -18.12
CA LYS A 75 -7.87 13.25 -17.43
C LYS A 75 -9.36 12.87 -17.39
N ALA A 76 -9.82 12.03 -18.31
CA ALA A 76 -11.22 11.65 -18.43
C ALA A 76 -11.57 10.41 -17.58
N TYR A 77 -10.61 9.51 -17.37
CA TYR A 77 -10.77 8.28 -16.57
C TYR A 77 -9.41 7.81 -16.06
N GLY A 78 -9.43 6.85 -15.15
CA GLY A 78 -8.23 6.28 -14.54
C GLY A 78 -7.97 6.75 -13.11
N GLY A 79 -6.78 6.52 -12.62
CA GLY A 79 -6.35 6.86 -11.27
C GLY A 79 -7.09 6.06 -10.19
N LEU A 80 -7.42 6.70 -9.09
CA LEU A 80 -8.25 6.11 -8.04
C LEU A 80 -9.71 6.12 -8.50
N GLN A 81 -10.23 4.95 -8.86
CA GLN A 81 -11.57 4.81 -9.43
C GLN A 81 -12.66 4.69 -8.38
N GLY A 82 -12.36 4.09 -7.24
CA GLY A 82 -13.34 3.91 -6.19
C GLY A 82 -12.73 3.36 -4.91
N ILE A 83 -13.39 3.68 -3.82
CA ILE A 83 -13.11 3.16 -2.49
C ILE A 83 -14.38 2.51 -1.99
N TYR A 84 -14.33 1.23 -1.65
CA TYR A 84 -15.48 0.46 -1.20
C TYR A 84 -15.19 -0.18 0.15
N GLN A 85 -16.08 0.04 1.11
CA GLN A 85 -15.95 -0.55 2.44
C GLN A 85 -17.06 -1.58 2.67
N HIS A 86 -16.67 -2.75 3.16
CA HIS A 86 -17.63 -3.75 3.61
C HIS A 86 -18.40 -3.22 4.82
N ARG A 87 -19.72 -3.36 4.78
CA ARG A 87 -20.60 -2.99 5.88
C ARG A 87 -21.65 -4.04 6.10
N ARG A 88 -21.92 -4.30 7.36
CA ARG A 88 -23.06 -5.12 7.79
C ARG A 88 -24.25 -4.21 8.12
N SER A 89 -25.37 -4.48 7.51
CA SER A 89 -26.61 -3.74 7.76
C SER A 89 -27.71 -4.72 8.13
N LYS A 90 -28.42 -4.44 9.23
CA LYS A 90 -29.60 -5.25 9.62
C LYS A 90 -30.72 -5.15 8.58
N LYS A 91 -30.82 -4.03 7.86
CA LYS A 91 -31.87 -3.77 6.88
C LYS A 91 -31.52 -4.26 5.48
N HIS A 92 -30.24 -4.18 5.07
CA HIS A 92 -29.81 -4.44 3.68
C HIS A 92 -28.83 -5.61 3.55
N GLY A 93 -28.54 -6.35 4.63
CA GLY A 93 -27.57 -7.44 4.65
C GLY A 93 -26.13 -6.96 4.59
N ASN A 94 -25.24 -7.84 4.17
CA ASN A 94 -23.81 -7.55 4.02
C ASN A 94 -23.51 -7.07 2.60
N GLY A 95 -22.67 -6.07 2.45
CA GLY A 95 -22.25 -5.59 1.14
C GLY A 95 -21.16 -4.51 1.23
N PHE A 96 -20.62 -4.17 0.08
CA PHE A 96 -19.67 -3.07 -0.05
C PHE A 96 -20.41 -1.78 -0.36
N MET A 97 -20.05 -0.72 0.36
CA MET A 97 -20.60 0.62 0.18
C MET A 97 -19.50 1.58 -0.27
N LEU A 98 -19.84 2.46 -1.20
CA LEU A 98 -18.93 3.48 -1.71
C LEU A 98 -18.53 4.46 -0.61
N VAL A 99 -17.24 4.62 -0.41
CA VAL A 99 -16.64 5.72 0.37
C VAL A 99 -16.33 6.86 -0.59
N LYS A 100 -16.93 8.02 -0.36
CA LYS A 100 -16.99 9.12 -1.36
C LYS A 100 -15.64 9.74 -1.72
N SER A 101 -14.62 9.61 -0.87
CA SER A 101 -13.31 10.23 -1.10
C SER A 101 -12.22 9.64 -0.22
N LEU A 102 -10.97 9.85 -0.62
CA LEU A 102 -9.80 9.52 0.17
C LEU A 102 -9.76 10.29 1.50
N LYS A 103 -10.21 11.54 1.50
CA LYS A 103 -10.38 12.34 2.73
C LYS A 103 -11.33 11.67 3.71
N LYS A 104 -12.44 11.11 3.21
CA LYS A 104 -13.39 10.36 4.04
C LYS A 104 -12.78 9.09 4.60
N LEU A 105 -12.01 8.36 3.79
CA LEU A 105 -11.27 7.17 4.23
C LEU A 105 -10.27 7.51 5.34
N ARG A 106 -9.47 8.57 5.18
CA ARG A 106 -8.51 9.03 6.19
C ARG A 106 -9.20 9.38 7.51
N LYS A 107 -10.38 9.99 7.44
CA LYS A 107 -11.21 10.26 8.63
C LYS A 107 -11.64 8.97 9.31
N LEU A 108 -12.13 7.98 8.56
CA LEU A 108 -12.51 6.67 9.08
C LEU A 108 -11.31 5.97 9.75
N MET A 109 -10.12 6.04 9.15
CA MET A 109 -8.90 5.48 9.74
C MET A 109 -8.59 6.09 11.11
N LYS A 110 -8.77 7.40 11.29
CA LYS A 110 -8.54 8.10 12.57
C LYS A 110 -9.59 7.76 13.63
N GLU A 111 -10.82 7.46 13.21
CA GLU A 111 -11.94 7.13 14.09
C GLU A 111 -11.98 5.65 14.49
N CYS A 112 -11.15 4.80 13.86
CA CYS A 112 -11.09 3.38 14.15
C CYS A 112 -10.50 3.10 15.54
N CYS A 113 -11.06 2.08 16.22
CA CYS A 113 -10.51 1.57 17.49
C CYS A 113 -9.16 0.85 17.30
N PHE A 114 -8.91 0.34 16.11
CA PHE A 114 -7.69 -0.38 15.73
C PHE A 114 -6.99 0.35 14.58
N PRO A 115 -5.65 0.28 14.49
CA PRO A 115 -4.92 0.81 13.34
C PRO A 115 -5.41 0.19 12.03
N ALA A 116 -5.45 0.97 10.97
CA ALA A 116 -5.68 0.43 9.63
C ALA A 116 -4.48 -0.43 9.22
N THR A 117 -4.73 -1.57 8.57
CA THR A 117 -3.67 -2.47 8.12
C THR A 117 -3.82 -2.80 6.63
N TYR A 118 -2.68 -3.09 6.00
CA TYR A 118 -2.63 -3.58 4.62
C TYR A 118 -2.88 -5.09 4.62
N LEU A 119 -3.87 -5.56 3.87
CA LEU A 119 -4.19 -6.98 3.80
C LEU A 119 -3.64 -7.64 2.55
N TYR A 120 -4.01 -7.12 1.38
CA TYR A 120 -3.64 -7.73 0.11
C TYR A 120 -3.68 -6.73 -1.05
N HIS A 121 -3.11 -7.12 -2.20
CA HIS A 121 -3.31 -6.44 -3.47
C HIS A 121 -3.54 -7.47 -4.58
N TYR A 122 -4.51 -7.19 -5.41
CA TYR A 122 -4.84 -7.99 -6.59
C TYR A 122 -4.39 -7.23 -7.82
N VAL A 123 -3.44 -7.78 -8.55
CA VAL A 123 -2.80 -7.09 -9.68
C VAL A 123 -3.24 -7.74 -10.99
N ALA A 124 -3.72 -6.91 -11.90
CA ALA A 124 -3.99 -7.25 -13.28
C ALA A 124 -3.25 -6.25 -14.19
N TYR A 125 -3.44 -6.37 -15.50
CA TYR A 125 -2.82 -5.42 -16.44
C TYR A 125 -3.31 -4.00 -16.18
N HIS A 126 -2.43 -3.13 -15.69
CA HIS A 126 -2.68 -1.72 -15.35
C HIS A 126 -3.86 -1.48 -14.38
N GLN A 127 -4.23 -2.50 -13.63
CA GLN A 127 -5.28 -2.40 -12.63
C GLN A 127 -4.85 -3.06 -11.33
N VAL A 128 -5.16 -2.41 -10.21
CA VAL A 128 -4.87 -2.92 -8.87
C VAL A 128 -6.09 -2.72 -7.99
N ILE A 129 -6.41 -3.75 -7.23
CA ILE A 129 -7.31 -3.63 -6.09
C ILE A 129 -6.46 -3.79 -4.83
N VAL A 130 -6.36 -2.74 -4.04
CA VAL A 130 -5.69 -2.77 -2.74
C VAL A 130 -6.73 -3.04 -1.67
N GLU A 131 -6.54 -4.09 -0.90
CA GLU A 131 -7.40 -4.44 0.22
C GLU A 131 -6.76 -4.01 1.54
N LEU A 132 -7.49 -3.21 2.28
CA LEU A 132 -7.11 -2.71 3.61
C LEU A 132 -8.12 -3.19 4.65
N CYS A 133 -7.72 -3.25 5.91
CA CYS A 133 -8.63 -3.34 7.03
C CYS A 133 -8.76 -1.97 7.69
N VAL A 134 -9.91 -1.34 7.55
CA VAL A 134 -10.28 -0.09 8.23
C VAL A 134 -11.59 -0.34 8.95
N ASN A 135 -11.55 -0.92 10.15
CA ASN A 135 -12.64 -1.60 10.88
C ASN A 135 -13.15 -2.87 10.19
N ASP A 136 -13.23 -2.88 8.88
CA ASP A 136 -13.64 -4.00 8.05
C ASP A 136 -12.90 -3.92 6.71
N SER A 137 -13.06 -4.93 5.85
CA SER A 137 -12.43 -4.94 4.53
C SER A 137 -12.79 -3.67 3.74
N THR A 138 -11.78 -3.02 3.22
CA THR A 138 -11.89 -1.81 2.43
C THR A 138 -11.07 -1.98 1.16
N LEU A 139 -11.68 -1.79 0.01
CA LEU A 139 -11.08 -1.97 -1.31
C LEU A 139 -10.82 -0.62 -1.97
N LEU A 140 -9.59 -0.40 -2.44
CA LEU A 140 -9.24 0.71 -3.32
C LEU A 140 -9.02 0.17 -4.72
N MET A 141 -9.77 0.67 -5.67
CA MET A 141 -9.64 0.29 -7.08
C MET A 141 -8.83 1.34 -7.83
N LEU A 142 -7.69 0.93 -8.37
CA LEU A 142 -6.73 1.81 -9.02
C LEU A 142 -6.52 1.41 -10.49
N TRP A 143 -6.35 2.44 -11.34
CA TRP A 143 -5.60 2.31 -12.58
C TRP A 143 -4.19 2.81 -12.32
N ALA A 144 -3.22 1.92 -12.46
CA ALA A 144 -1.82 2.21 -12.22
C ALA A 144 -0.95 1.36 -13.14
N ASP A 145 0.16 1.91 -13.62
CA ASP A 145 1.09 1.22 -14.52
C ASP A 145 2.30 0.63 -13.79
N SER A 146 2.62 1.17 -12.62
CA SER A 146 3.74 0.72 -11.80
C SER A 146 3.50 0.97 -10.32
N VAL A 147 4.28 0.28 -9.48
CA VAL A 147 4.33 0.50 -8.05
C VAL A 147 5.79 0.58 -7.59
N GLU A 148 6.07 1.53 -6.72
CA GLU A 148 7.38 1.73 -6.09
C GLU A 148 7.30 1.36 -4.61
N PHE A 149 8.29 0.60 -4.16
CA PHE A 149 8.53 0.29 -2.75
C PHE A 149 9.79 1.04 -2.31
N GLU A 150 9.62 2.02 -1.45
CA GLU A 150 10.71 2.77 -0.86
C GLU A 150 10.98 2.25 0.56
N TRP A 151 12.10 1.59 0.72
CA TRP A 151 12.57 1.01 1.98
C TRP A 151 13.62 1.89 2.63
N THR A 152 13.55 2.01 3.96
CA THR A 152 14.68 2.46 4.77
C THR A 152 15.24 1.25 5.51
N LEU A 153 16.54 0.99 5.34
CA LEU A 153 17.22 -0.13 5.97
C LEU A 153 18.01 0.33 7.20
N LYS A 154 18.05 -0.50 8.23
CA LYS A 154 18.95 -0.31 9.37
C LYS A 154 20.41 -0.45 8.88
N GLU A 155 21.28 0.35 9.44
CA GLU A 155 22.72 0.13 9.26
C GLU A 155 23.13 -1.08 10.10
N PRO A 156 24.02 -1.95 9.59
CA PRO A 156 24.55 -3.05 10.39
C PRO A 156 25.23 -2.49 11.63
N ASP A 157 24.93 -3.06 12.80
CA ASP A 157 25.60 -2.71 14.03
C ASP A 157 27.12 -2.90 13.88
N GLU A 158 27.92 -1.91 14.27
CA GLU A 158 29.40 -1.97 14.20
C GLU A 158 29.99 -3.20 14.93
N LYS A 159 29.21 -3.89 15.75
CA LYS A 159 29.62 -5.10 16.48
C LYS A 159 29.71 -6.34 15.60
N ASP A 160 28.98 -6.41 14.49
CA ASP A 160 29.00 -7.58 13.60
C ASP A 160 30.19 -7.58 12.63
N GLN A 161 30.98 -6.49 12.60
CA GLN A 161 32.18 -6.40 11.75
C GLN A 161 33.44 -6.95 12.41
N ILE A 162 33.44 -7.31 13.69
CA ILE A 162 34.63 -7.73 14.44
C ILE A 162 34.90 -9.24 14.36
N ASP A 163 33.90 -10.07 14.00
CA ASP A 163 34.02 -11.52 13.99
C ASP A 163 34.52 -12.13 12.65
N THR A 164 34.87 -11.34 11.65
CA THR A 164 35.38 -11.84 10.36
C THR A 164 36.88 -11.64 10.14
N VAL A 165 37.64 -11.25 11.17
CA VAL A 165 39.11 -11.17 11.11
C VAL A 165 39.72 -12.05 12.19
N SER A 166 39.75 -13.33 11.88
CA SER A 166 40.65 -14.29 12.57
C SER A 166 41.06 -15.39 11.63
#